data_da10b7677609166e9b1c500c2126727d
#
_entry.id   da10b7677609166e9b1c500c2126727d
#
_cell.length_a   1.000
_cell.length_b   1.000
_cell.length_c   1.000
_cell.angle_alpha   90.00
_cell.angle_beta   90.00
_cell.angle_gamma   90.00
#
_symmetry.space_group_name_H-M   'P 1'
#
loop_
_entity.id
_entity.type
_entity.pdbx_description
1 polymer ?
#
loop_
_entity_poly.entity_id
_entity_poly.type
_entity_poly.pdbx_seq_one_letter_code
_entity_poly.pdbx_strand_id
1 'polypeptide(L)'
;MVLLCGPSGSGKSLVAARSGLPVLRLDDFYKEGDDPTLPQVAGSSDIDWDHPDSWDADAAVAAITGLCATGTANVPVYDISLSARTGEDTLHIGRTPLFVAEGVFAAEIVTRCRELGVLADALCLSRGPVTTFRRRFVRDLREGRKSVPFLLRRGWRLMRTERSIVARQVAQGAHPCDRDEALGRLAAAAAGRRRQAPAAAQEA
;
A
#
# COMPACT_ATOMS: atom_id res chain seq x y z
N MET A 1 -8.88 10.32 0.89
CA MET A 1 -8.02 9.32 1.57
C MET A 1 -6.54 9.70 1.46
N VAL A 2 -5.65 9.02 2.19
CA VAL A 2 -4.19 9.14 2.04
C VAL A 2 -3.66 7.85 1.44
N LEU A 3 -2.85 7.95 0.38
CA LEU A 3 -2.08 6.83 -0.17
C LEU A 3 -0.78 6.66 0.61
N LEU A 4 -0.46 5.44 1.01
CA LEU A 4 0.78 5.09 1.70
C LEU A 4 1.53 4.02 0.92
N CYS A 5 2.51 4.42 0.15
CA CYS A 5 3.39 3.54 -0.62
C CYS A 5 4.76 3.37 0.05
N GLY A 6 5.63 2.62 -0.58
CA GLY A 6 7.00 2.37 -0.13
C GLY A 6 7.40 0.91 -0.34
N PRO A 7 8.70 0.62 -0.30
CA PRO A 7 9.20 -0.74 -0.48
C PRO A 7 8.59 -1.73 0.50
N SER A 8 8.51 -3.00 0.11
CA SER A 8 8.09 -4.06 1.02
C SER A 8 9.00 -4.07 2.27
N GLY A 9 8.43 -4.16 3.47
CA GLY A 9 9.17 -4.12 4.74
C GLY A 9 9.56 -2.71 5.23
N SER A 10 9.19 -1.63 4.54
CA SER A 10 9.41 -0.25 5.02
C SER A 10 8.60 0.08 6.29
N GLY A 11 7.54 -0.68 6.56
CA GLY A 11 6.69 -0.54 7.75
C GLY A 11 5.38 0.20 7.49
N LYS A 12 4.89 0.21 6.25
CA LYS A 12 3.61 0.82 5.85
C LYS A 12 2.45 0.36 6.75
N SER A 13 2.22 -0.93 6.82
CA SER A 13 1.12 -1.51 7.61
C SER A 13 1.20 -1.14 9.10
N LEU A 14 2.42 -0.99 9.65
CA LEU A 14 2.60 -0.52 11.02
C LEU A 14 2.23 0.95 11.17
N VAL A 15 2.60 1.81 10.20
CA VAL A 15 2.22 3.23 10.20
C VAL A 15 0.71 3.36 10.03
N ALA A 16 0.12 2.64 9.08
CA ALA A 16 -1.32 2.63 8.86
C ALA A 16 -2.09 2.22 10.13
N ALA A 17 -1.70 1.11 10.78
CA ALA A 17 -2.32 0.64 12.03
C ALA A 17 -2.18 1.66 13.17
N ARG A 18 -1.01 2.33 13.30
CA ARG A 18 -0.76 3.32 14.34
C ARG A 18 -1.48 4.66 14.13
N SER A 19 -1.93 4.93 12.91
CA SER A 19 -2.67 6.16 12.60
C SER A 19 -4.05 6.19 13.27
N GLY A 20 -4.59 5.03 13.67
CA GLY A 20 -5.96 4.91 14.17
C GLY A 20 -7.04 5.17 13.12
N LEU A 21 -6.67 5.29 11.85
CA LEU A 21 -7.59 5.45 10.74
C LEU A 21 -7.97 4.08 10.15
N PRO A 22 -9.16 3.96 9.52
CA PRO A 22 -9.49 2.77 8.72
C PRO A 22 -8.43 2.54 7.63
N VAL A 23 -8.14 1.28 7.34
CA VAL A 23 -7.07 0.90 6.40
C VAL A 23 -7.64 0.05 5.28
N LEU A 24 -7.45 0.50 4.04
CA LEU A 24 -7.65 -0.29 2.83
C LEU A 24 -6.29 -0.90 2.43
N ARG A 25 -6.22 -2.22 2.41
CA ARG A 25 -5.02 -2.96 2.00
C ARG A 25 -5.01 -3.12 0.49
N LEU A 26 -4.19 -2.34 -0.19
CA LEU A 26 -4.08 -2.38 -1.64
C LEU A 26 -3.33 -3.63 -2.14
N ASP A 27 -2.53 -4.25 -1.28
CA ASP A 27 -1.85 -5.51 -1.62
C ASP A 27 -2.84 -6.71 -1.73
N ASP A 28 -4.11 -6.55 -1.35
CA ASP A 28 -5.15 -7.56 -1.58
C ASP A 28 -5.74 -7.51 -3.01
N PHE A 29 -5.37 -6.52 -3.81
CA PHE A 29 -5.83 -6.35 -5.20
C PHE A 29 -4.87 -6.95 -6.25
N TYR A 30 -3.99 -7.87 -5.88
CA TYR A 30 -3.23 -8.64 -6.87
C TYR A 30 -4.15 -9.45 -7.78
N LYS A 31 -3.74 -9.60 -9.04
CA LYS A 31 -4.38 -10.52 -9.99
C LYS A 31 -4.18 -11.97 -9.56
N GLU A 32 -5.08 -12.84 -9.96
CA GLU A 32 -4.95 -14.28 -9.69
C GLU A 32 -3.81 -14.91 -10.50
N GLY A 33 -3.21 -15.96 -9.99
CA GLY A 33 -2.02 -16.58 -10.59
C GLY A 33 -2.23 -17.19 -11.97
N ASP A 34 -3.46 -17.39 -12.40
CA ASP A 34 -3.86 -17.88 -13.72
C ASP A 34 -4.31 -16.76 -14.68
N ASP A 35 -4.26 -15.49 -14.25
CA ASP A 35 -4.63 -14.36 -15.12
C ASP A 35 -3.65 -14.26 -16.32
N PRO A 36 -4.16 -14.34 -17.56
CA PRO A 36 -3.32 -14.35 -18.77
C PRO A 36 -2.61 -13.02 -19.01
N THR A 37 -2.98 -11.95 -18.32
CA THR A 37 -2.36 -10.62 -18.44
C THR A 37 -1.19 -10.41 -17.49
N LEU A 38 -0.84 -11.42 -16.69
CA LEU A 38 0.28 -11.30 -15.74
C LEU A 38 1.62 -11.13 -16.48
N PRO A 39 2.44 -10.17 -16.04
CA PRO A 39 3.76 -9.95 -16.61
C PRO A 39 4.71 -11.10 -16.24
N GLN A 40 5.62 -11.44 -17.16
CA GLN A 40 6.64 -12.46 -16.94
C GLN A 40 8.00 -11.82 -16.70
N VAL A 41 8.82 -12.47 -15.87
CA VAL A 41 10.21 -12.10 -15.69
C VAL A 41 10.97 -12.27 -17.01
N ALA A 42 11.74 -11.27 -17.40
CA ALA A 42 12.48 -11.30 -18.66
C ALA A 42 13.34 -12.57 -18.80
N GLY A 43 13.10 -13.35 -19.83
CA GLY A 43 13.80 -14.61 -20.11
C GLY A 43 13.35 -15.83 -19.27
N SER A 44 12.23 -15.72 -18.56
CA SER A 44 11.63 -16.83 -17.78
C SER A 44 10.13 -16.89 -18.03
N SER A 45 9.53 -18.05 -17.74
CA SER A 45 8.08 -18.22 -17.66
C SER A 45 7.51 -17.86 -16.28
N ASP A 46 8.37 -17.44 -15.33
CA ASP A 46 7.93 -17.07 -14.00
C ASP A 46 7.20 -15.73 -14.03
N ILE A 47 6.15 -15.60 -13.22
CA ILE A 47 5.40 -14.35 -13.08
C ILE A 47 6.25 -13.31 -12.35
N ASP A 48 6.26 -12.08 -12.87
CA ASP A 48 6.89 -10.92 -12.23
C ASP A 48 5.91 -10.21 -11.28
N TRP A 49 5.81 -10.71 -10.06
CA TRP A 49 4.96 -10.14 -9.02
C TRP A 49 5.42 -8.75 -8.51
N ASP A 50 6.62 -8.32 -8.88
CA ASP A 50 7.13 -6.99 -8.55
C ASP A 50 6.80 -5.94 -9.64
N HIS A 51 6.15 -6.37 -10.74
CA HIS A 51 5.70 -5.50 -11.81
C HIS A 51 4.30 -4.95 -11.53
N PRO A 52 4.01 -3.65 -11.79
CA PRO A 52 2.69 -3.06 -11.52
C PRO A 52 1.52 -3.76 -12.22
N ASP A 53 1.74 -4.34 -13.40
CA ASP A 53 0.70 -5.05 -14.15
C ASP A 53 0.26 -6.37 -13.50
N SER A 54 0.95 -6.84 -12.43
CA SER A 54 0.50 -7.94 -11.60
C SER A 54 -0.63 -7.56 -10.65
N TRP A 55 -0.97 -6.26 -10.59
CA TRP A 55 -1.93 -5.67 -9.66
C TRP A 55 -3.10 -5.01 -10.41
N ASP A 56 -4.30 -5.13 -9.85
CA ASP A 56 -5.55 -4.59 -10.42
C ASP A 56 -5.78 -3.16 -9.93
N ALA A 57 -5.18 -2.20 -10.62
CA ALA A 57 -5.30 -0.78 -10.33
C ALA A 57 -6.75 -0.27 -10.47
N ASP A 58 -7.53 -0.83 -11.39
CA ASP A 58 -8.91 -0.42 -11.63
C ASP A 58 -9.81 -0.82 -10.48
N ALA A 59 -9.72 -2.07 -10.02
CA ALA A 59 -10.45 -2.54 -8.87
C ALA A 59 -10.08 -1.77 -7.59
N ALA A 60 -8.80 -1.47 -7.39
CA ALA A 60 -8.33 -0.68 -6.26
C ALA A 60 -8.90 0.75 -6.25
N VAL A 61 -8.91 1.43 -7.41
CA VAL A 61 -9.51 2.78 -7.54
C VAL A 61 -11.02 2.73 -7.37
N ALA A 62 -11.70 1.68 -7.88
CA ALA A 62 -13.14 1.50 -7.68
C ALA A 62 -13.49 1.34 -6.19
N ALA A 63 -12.73 0.54 -5.44
CA ALA A 63 -12.90 0.41 -3.99
C ALA A 63 -12.66 1.75 -3.25
N ILE A 64 -11.61 2.49 -3.60
CA ILE A 64 -11.33 3.81 -3.03
C ILE A 64 -12.49 4.79 -3.29
N THR A 65 -12.99 4.86 -4.51
CA THR A 65 -14.09 5.76 -4.87
C THR A 65 -15.40 5.37 -4.18
N GLY A 66 -15.67 4.07 -4.06
CA GLY A 66 -16.80 3.54 -3.29
C GLY A 66 -16.73 3.96 -1.82
N LEU A 67 -15.58 3.75 -1.16
CA LEU A 67 -15.36 4.19 0.22
C LEU A 67 -15.53 5.70 0.39
N CYS A 68 -15.05 6.51 -0.56
CA CYS A 68 -15.22 7.96 -0.50
C CYS A 68 -16.68 8.41 -0.68
N ALA A 69 -17.46 7.68 -1.48
CA ALA A 69 -18.84 8.03 -1.81
C ALA A 69 -19.85 7.54 -0.77
N THR A 70 -19.70 6.32 -0.28
CA THR A 70 -20.71 5.64 0.55
C THR A 70 -20.22 5.28 1.95
N GLY A 71 -18.92 5.38 2.21
CA GLY A 71 -18.30 4.91 3.45
C GLY A 71 -18.10 3.40 3.53
N THR A 72 -18.45 2.65 2.48
CA THR A 72 -18.32 1.19 2.40
C THR A 72 -17.84 0.74 1.04
N ALA A 73 -17.08 -0.37 0.99
CA ALA A 73 -16.71 -1.05 -0.25
C ALA A 73 -16.47 -2.53 0.00
N ASN A 74 -16.81 -3.37 -0.96
CA ASN A 74 -16.32 -4.75 -1.00
C ASN A 74 -14.88 -4.76 -1.44
N VAL A 75 -14.06 -5.52 -0.73
CA VAL A 75 -12.62 -5.63 -0.96
C VAL A 75 -12.23 -7.11 -1.05
N PRO A 76 -11.31 -7.48 -1.94
CA PRO A 76 -10.87 -8.87 -2.02
C PRO A 76 -10.06 -9.25 -0.77
N VAL A 77 -10.10 -10.53 -0.44
CA VAL A 77 -9.16 -11.19 0.48
C VAL A 77 -8.21 -12.03 -0.35
N TYR A 78 -6.94 -11.66 -0.39
CA TYR A 78 -5.93 -12.29 -1.21
C TYR A 78 -4.94 -13.13 -0.39
N ASP A 79 -4.74 -14.38 -0.78
CA ASP A 79 -3.72 -15.25 -0.21
C ASP A 79 -2.50 -15.32 -1.13
N ILE A 80 -1.40 -14.71 -0.69
CA ILE A 80 -0.13 -14.66 -1.43
C ILE A 80 0.44 -16.08 -1.64
N SER A 81 0.20 -17.02 -0.72
CA SER A 81 0.71 -18.39 -0.83
C SER A 81 0.02 -19.19 -1.93
N LEU A 82 -1.25 -18.88 -2.17
CA LEU A 82 -2.07 -19.50 -3.21
C LEU A 82 -2.07 -18.70 -4.51
N SER A 83 -1.57 -17.45 -4.48
CA SER A 83 -1.68 -16.48 -5.59
C SER A 83 -3.13 -16.36 -6.08
N ALA A 84 -4.08 -16.27 -5.16
CA ALA A 84 -5.50 -16.29 -5.46
C ALA A 84 -6.32 -15.45 -4.48
N ARG A 85 -7.47 -14.95 -4.96
CA ARG A 85 -8.52 -14.36 -4.12
C ARG A 85 -9.27 -15.50 -3.43
N THR A 86 -9.26 -15.51 -2.10
CA THR A 86 -9.91 -16.56 -1.28
C THR A 86 -11.29 -16.14 -0.79
N GLY A 87 -11.68 -14.89 -1.02
CA GLY A 87 -12.98 -14.37 -0.62
C GLY A 87 -13.09 -12.87 -0.83
N GLU A 88 -14.18 -12.32 -0.30
CA GLU A 88 -14.43 -10.88 -0.24
C GLU A 88 -14.78 -10.50 1.20
N ASP A 89 -14.43 -9.28 1.59
CA ASP A 89 -14.80 -8.66 2.85
C ASP A 89 -15.42 -7.30 2.57
N THR A 90 -16.19 -6.76 3.53
CA THR A 90 -16.77 -5.42 3.42
C THR A 90 -16.06 -4.48 4.37
N LEU A 91 -15.29 -3.55 3.79
CA LEU A 91 -14.64 -2.50 4.57
C LEU A 91 -15.62 -1.35 4.83
N HIS A 92 -15.78 -1.00 6.10
CA HIS A 92 -16.57 0.14 6.56
C HIS A 92 -15.62 1.19 7.16
N ILE A 93 -15.67 2.42 6.65
CA ILE A 93 -14.91 3.54 7.25
C ILE A 93 -15.76 4.34 8.25
N GLY A 94 -17.05 3.98 8.40
CA GLY A 94 -17.97 4.62 9.31
C GLY A 94 -18.09 6.12 9.06
N ARG A 95 -18.11 6.91 10.15
CA ARG A 95 -18.16 8.39 10.10
C ARG A 95 -16.75 9.03 10.03
N THR A 96 -15.71 8.23 9.81
CA THR A 96 -14.33 8.75 9.73
C THR A 96 -14.14 9.49 8.41
N PRO A 97 -13.72 10.76 8.43
CA PRO A 97 -13.64 11.57 7.21
C PRO A 97 -12.40 11.25 6.36
N LEU A 98 -11.55 10.33 6.83
CA LEU A 98 -10.30 9.97 6.19
C LEU A 98 -9.97 8.50 6.45
N PHE A 99 -9.38 7.83 5.46
CA PHE A 99 -8.79 6.49 5.59
C PHE A 99 -7.42 6.43 4.91
N VAL A 100 -6.66 5.40 5.23
CA VAL A 100 -5.36 5.11 4.60
C VAL A 100 -5.54 3.97 3.61
N ALA A 101 -5.08 4.14 2.38
CA ALA A 101 -4.94 3.07 1.40
C ALA A 101 -3.44 2.74 1.25
N GLU A 102 -3.01 1.56 1.72
CA GLU A 102 -1.61 1.19 1.79
C GLU A 102 -1.27 0.00 0.90
N GLY A 103 -0.15 0.08 0.19
CA GLY A 103 0.35 -1.01 -0.64
C GLY A 103 1.62 -0.67 -1.37
N VAL A 104 2.28 -1.68 -1.93
CA VAL A 104 3.54 -1.50 -2.67
C VAL A 104 3.33 -0.72 -3.96
N PHE A 105 2.16 -0.87 -4.61
CA PHE A 105 1.79 -0.20 -5.86
C PHE A 105 0.89 1.04 -5.65
N ALA A 106 0.68 1.49 -4.41
CA ALA A 106 -0.18 2.64 -4.15
C ALA A 106 0.23 3.91 -4.91
N ALA A 107 1.50 4.06 -5.27
CA ALA A 107 1.97 5.21 -6.05
C ALA A 107 1.47 5.21 -7.51
N GLU A 108 1.16 4.04 -8.08
CA GLU A 108 0.70 3.91 -9.47
C GLU A 108 -0.65 4.63 -9.72
N ILE A 109 -1.45 4.80 -8.67
CA ILE A 109 -2.78 5.43 -8.75
C ILE A 109 -2.83 6.86 -8.20
N VAL A 110 -1.68 7.47 -7.85
CA VAL A 110 -1.63 8.84 -7.28
C VAL A 110 -2.27 9.86 -8.21
N THR A 111 -1.88 9.88 -9.49
CA THR A 111 -2.40 10.83 -10.47
C THR A 111 -3.90 10.65 -10.65
N ARG A 112 -4.37 9.41 -10.83
CA ARG A 112 -5.78 9.09 -11.00
C ARG A 112 -6.62 9.50 -9.80
N CYS A 113 -6.16 9.20 -8.58
CA CYS A 113 -6.85 9.62 -7.37
C CYS A 113 -6.87 11.13 -7.15
N ARG A 114 -5.85 11.84 -7.64
CA ARG A 114 -5.80 13.31 -7.62
C ARG A 114 -6.83 13.90 -8.58
N GLU A 115 -6.91 13.39 -9.80
CA GLU A 115 -7.89 13.81 -10.82
C GLU A 115 -9.34 13.57 -10.36
N LEU A 116 -9.58 12.47 -9.66
CA LEU A 116 -10.88 12.15 -9.06
C LEU A 116 -11.21 12.98 -7.81
N GLY A 117 -10.28 13.83 -7.32
CA GLY A 117 -10.49 14.68 -6.15
C GLY A 117 -10.58 13.92 -4.82
N VAL A 118 -10.22 12.63 -4.79
CA VAL A 118 -10.31 11.78 -3.58
C VAL A 118 -9.02 11.73 -2.77
N LEU A 119 -7.90 12.20 -3.34
CA LEU A 119 -6.58 12.19 -2.70
C LEU A 119 -6.41 13.38 -1.76
N ALA A 120 -6.14 13.12 -0.48
CA ALA A 120 -5.74 14.14 0.49
C ALA A 120 -4.21 14.30 0.55
N ASP A 121 -3.48 13.18 0.50
CA ASP A 121 -2.01 13.14 0.49
C ASP A 121 -1.52 11.80 -0.08
N ALA A 122 -0.27 11.77 -0.56
CA ALA A 122 0.41 10.56 -1.01
C ALA A 122 1.79 10.49 -0.37
N LEU A 123 2.04 9.47 0.44
CA LEU A 123 3.24 9.33 1.26
C LEU A 123 4.04 8.11 0.82
N CYS A 124 5.33 8.30 0.54
CA CYS A 124 6.26 7.22 0.26
C CYS A 124 7.13 6.95 1.51
N LEU A 125 6.79 5.89 2.24
CA LEU A 125 7.53 5.53 3.44
C LEU A 125 8.90 4.97 3.07
N SER A 126 9.92 5.78 3.29
CA SER A 126 11.32 5.45 3.05
C SER A 126 12.06 5.34 4.38
N ARG A 127 12.82 4.27 4.54
CA ARG A 127 13.80 4.10 5.63
C ARG A 127 15.15 3.83 5.00
N GLY A 128 16.21 4.11 5.76
CA GLY A 128 17.56 3.76 5.27
C GLY A 128 17.61 2.27 4.86
N PRO A 129 18.20 1.94 3.71
CA PRO A 129 18.20 0.60 3.11
C PRO A 129 18.69 -0.50 4.07
N VAL A 130 19.64 -0.19 4.95
CA VAL A 130 20.17 -1.11 5.97
C VAL A 130 19.12 -1.49 7.02
N THR A 131 18.28 -0.54 7.44
CA THR A 131 17.23 -0.80 8.43
C THR A 131 16.14 -1.69 7.86
N THR A 132 15.76 -1.46 6.60
CA THR A 132 14.78 -2.27 5.88
C THR A 132 15.31 -3.69 5.65
N PHE A 133 16.58 -3.82 5.23
CA PHE A 133 17.24 -5.11 5.08
C PHE A 133 17.23 -5.91 6.38
N ARG A 134 17.69 -5.32 7.50
CA ARG A 134 17.75 -6.00 8.80
C ARG A 134 16.37 -6.52 9.25
N ARG A 135 15.32 -5.73 9.08
CA ARG A 135 13.95 -6.12 9.48
C ARG A 135 13.41 -7.28 8.63
N ARG A 136 13.59 -7.22 7.31
CA ARG A 136 13.22 -8.33 6.41
C ARG A 136 13.98 -9.60 6.77
N PHE A 137 15.29 -9.48 6.93
CA PHE A 137 16.15 -10.61 7.25
C PHE A 137 15.72 -11.30 8.55
N VAL A 138 15.47 -10.54 9.62
CA VAL A 138 15.00 -11.09 10.90
C VAL A 138 13.62 -11.71 10.76
N ARG A 139 12.69 -11.11 10.01
CA ARG A 139 11.36 -11.68 9.77
C ARG A 139 11.47 -12.99 9.01
N ASP A 140 12.19 -13.01 7.91
CA ASP A 140 12.29 -14.18 7.02
C ASP A 140 13.05 -15.34 7.69
N LEU A 141 13.98 -15.03 8.63
CA LEU A 141 14.59 -16.03 9.52
C LEU A 141 13.59 -16.62 10.51
N ARG A 142 12.75 -15.78 11.15
CA ARG A 142 11.74 -16.23 12.12
C ARG A 142 10.65 -17.09 11.48
N GLU A 143 10.30 -16.76 10.25
CA GLU A 143 9.26 -17.47 9.49
C GLU A 143 9.81 -18.71 8.76
N GLY A 144 11.12 -19.03 8.88
CA GLY A 144 11.73 -20.26 8.35
C GLY A 144 11.64 -20.42 6.83
N ARG A 145 11.39 -19.33 6.11
CA ARG A 145 10.98 -19.38 4.69
C ARG A 145 12.05 -19.85 3.73
N LYS A 146 13.36 -19.63 3.99
CA LYS A 146 14.47 -20.03 3.09
C LYS A 146 15.85 -20.02 3.80
N SER A 147 16.89 -20.60 3.13
CA SER A 147 18.25 -20.66 3.66
C SER A 147 18.92 -19.28 3.84
N VAL A 148 19.77 -19.16 4.85
CA VAL A 148 20.49 -17.92 5.19
C VAL A 148 21.26 -17.31 4.01
N PRO A 149 22.04 -18.07 3.21
CA PRO A 149 22.75 -17.51 2.05
C PRO A 149 21.82 -16.91 1.00
N PHE A 150 20.66 -17.55 0.77
CA PHE A 150 19.64 -17.03 -0.14
C PHE A 150 19.05 -15.70 0.37
N LEU A 151 18.74 -15.62 1.66
CA LEU A 151 18.21 -14.41 2.29
C LEU A 151 19.18 -13.24 2.22
N LEU A 152 20.48 -13.50 2.43
CA LEU A 152 21.53 -12.48 2.29
C LEU A 152 21.65 -11.96 0.86
N ARG A 153 21.71 -12.87 -0.14
CA ARG A 153 21.82 -12.49 -1.56
C ARG A 153 20.57 -11.72 -2.03
N ARG A 154 19.39 -12.20 -1.65
CA ARG A 154 18.11 -11.51 -1.95
C ARG A 154 18.05 -10.15 -1.29
N GLY A 155 18.43 -10.05 -0.02
CA GLY A 155 18.40 -8.81 0.73
C GLY A 155 19.38 -7.77 0.16
N TRP A 156 20.57 -8.18 -0.29
CA TRP A 156 21.51 -7.29 -0.97
C TRP A 156 20.96 -6.75 -2.30
N ARG A 157 20.31 -7.61 -3.10
CA ARG A 157 19.63 -7.21 -4.34
C ARG A 157 18.52 -6.19 -4.04
N LEU A 158 17.67 -6.46 -3.05
CA LEU A 158 16.57 -5.60 -2.66
C LEU A 158 17.04 -4.25 -2.08
N MET A 159 18.18 -4.20 -1.38
CA MET A 159 18.77 -2.93 -0.93
C MET A 159 19.17 -2.03 -2.11
N ARG A 160 19.68 -2.61 -3.19
CA ARG A 160 20.02 -1.83 -4.40
C ARG A 160 18.80 -1.32 -5.15
N THR A 161 17.73 -2.13 -5.20
CA THR A 161 16.46 -1.77 -5.86
C THR A 161 15.59 -0.85 -5.00
N GLU A 162 15.77 -0.78 -3.70
CA GLU A 162 14.95 0.06 -2.81
C GLU A 162 15.02 1.55 -3.19
N ARG A 163 16.21 2.06 -3.51
CA ARG A 163 16.39 3.45 -3.92
C ARG A 163 15.66 3.76 -5.24
N SER A 164 15.71 2.85 -6.20
CA SER A 164 15.01 3.02 -7.48
C SER A 164 13.50 2.93 -7.32
N ILE A 165 12.99 2.06 -6.43
CA ILE A 165 11.57 1.98 -6.11
C ILE A 165 11.08 3.30 -5.48
N VAL A 166 11.78 3.80 -4.46
CA VAL A 166 11.44 5.08 -3.84
C VAL A 166 11.49 6.22 -4.85
N ALA A 167 12.56 6.30 -5.66
CA ALA A 167 12.68 7.34 -6.68
C ALA A 167 11.52 7.30 -7.69
N ARG A 168 11.10 6.10 -8.13
CA ARG A 168 9.94 5.92 -9.01
C ARG A 168 8.66 6.40 -8.35
N GLN A 169 8.39 5.99 -7.10
CA GLN A 169 7.19 6.36 -6.38
C GLN A 169 7.12 7.87 -6.11
N VAL A 170 8.26 8.50 -5.84
CA VAL A 170 8.37 9.97 -5.70
C VAL A 170 8.10 10.66 -7.05
N ALA A 171 8.63 10.13 -8.15
CA ALA A 171 8.35 10.66 -9.50
C ALA A 171 6.86 10.56 -9.88
N GLN A 172 6.14 9.58 -9.32
CA GLN A 172 4.68 9.42 -9.46
C GLN A 172 3.87 10.37 -8.55
N GLY A 173 4.55 11.21 -7.75
CA GLY A 173 3.94 12.26 -6.95
C GLY A 173 3.71 11.91 -5.48
N ALA A 174 4.32 10.84 -4.96
CA ALA A 174 4.32 10.54 -3.54
C ALA A 174 5.43 11.32 -2.79
N HIS A 175 5.11 11.86 -1.63
CA HIS A 175 6.06 12.59 -0.78
C HIS A 175 6.93 11.60 0.03
N PRO A 176 8.26 11.62 -0.12
CA PRO A 176 9.14 10.76 0.65
C PRO A 176 9.17 11.21 2.11
N CYS A 177 8.94 10.31 3.04
CA CYS A 177 8.90 10.61 4.46
C CYS A 177 9.38 9.42 5.30
N ASP A 178 9.80 9.70 6.52
CA ASP A 178 10.00 8.67 7.53
C ASP A 178 8.68 8.33 8.27
N ARG A 179 8.76 7.46 9.26
CA ARG A 179 7.58 7.01 10.00
C ARG A 179 6.93 8.13 10.80
N ASP A 180 7.73 8.95 11.46
CA ASP A 180 7.22 9.93 12.42
C ASP A 180 6.62 11.12 11.66
N GLU A 181 7.22 11.51 10.55
CA GLU A 181 6.66 12.47 9.61
C GLU A 181 5.36 11.94 8.97
N ALA A 182 5.33 10.67 8.54
CA ALA A 182 4.11 10.05 7.99
C ALA A 182 2.95 10.10 9.00
N LEU A 183 3.19 9.73 10.26
CA LEU A 183 2.16 9.81 11.31
C LEU A 183 1.70 11.24 11.58
N GLY A 184 2.62 12.20 11.60
CA GLY A 184 2.28 13.62 11.74
C GLY A 184 1.41 14.14 10.60
N ARG A 185 1.73 13.79 9.34
CA ARG A 185 0.94 14.18 8.16
C ARG A 185 -0.43 13.51 8.15
N LEU A 186 -0.53 12.22 8.52
CA LEU A 186 -1.82 11.53 8.67
C LEU A 186 -2.71 12.20 9.73
N ALA A 187 -2.14 12.55 10.88
CA ALA A 187 -2.87 13.25 11.94
C ALA A 187 -3.34 14.65 11.50
N ALA A 188 -2.49 15.41 10.80
CA ALA A 188 -2.83 16.72 10.25
C ALA A 188 -3.95 16.64 9.20
N ALA A 189 -3.88 15.66 8.29
CA ALA A 189 -4.91 15.43 7.28
C ALA A 189 -6.26 15.07 7.92
N ALA A 190 -6.26 14.21 8.94
CA ALA A 190 -7.47 13.85 9.69
C ALA A 190 -8.09 15.05 10.42
N ALA A 191 -7.26 15.89 11.06
CA ALA A 191 -7.72 17.09 11.74
C ALA A 191 -8.28 18.16 10.76
N GLY A 192 -7.65 18.29 9.58
CA GLY A 192 -8.12 19.20 8.53
C GLY A 192 -9.50 18.79 7.99
N ARG A 193 -9.71 17.52 7.74
CA ARG A 193 -10.99 16.98 7.25
C ARG A 193 -12.12 17.09 8.30
N ARG A 194 -11.83 16.88 9.59
CA ARG A 194 -12.81 17.07 10.66
C ARG A 194 -13.32 18.51 10.74
N ARG A 195 -12.48 19.51 10.48
CA ARG A 195 -12.88 20.93 10.47
C ARG A 195 -13.72 21.33 9.27
N GLN A 196 -13.63 20.57 8.17
CA GLN A 196 -14.38 20.79 6.94
C GLN A 196 -15.73 20.05 6.92
N ALA A 197 -15.94 19.09 7.83
CA ALA A 197 -17.24 18.40 7.94
C ALA A 197 -18.29 19.36 8.51
N PRO A 198 -19.48 19.48 7.88
CA PRO A 198 -20.55 20.35 8.40
C PRO A 198 -20.99 19.92 9.80
N ALA A 199 -21.27 20.88 10.67
CA ALA A 199 -21.65 20.68 12.08
C ALA A 199 -22.89 19.80 12.29
N ALA A 200 -23.75 19.64 11.28
CA ALA A 200 -24.96 18.81 11.32
C ALA A 200 -24.72 17.30 11.52
N ALA A 201 -23.48 16.84 11.52
CA ALA A 201 -23.13 15.43 11.73
C ALA A 201 -22.76 15.08 13.18
N GLN A 202 -22.82 16.02 14.13
CA GLN A 202 -22.39 15.84 15.52
C GLN A 202 -23.53 15.53 16.52
N GLU A 203 -24.79 15.59 16.10
CA GLU A 203 -25.97 15.44 16.99
C GLU A 203 -26.90 14.27 16.59
N ALA A 204 -26.37 13.09 16.24
CA ALA A 204 -27.21 11.90 16.06
C ALA A 204 -26.50 10.65 16.56
#